data_5cc8b74e859ddbb851857e0c7a867bc1
#
_entry.id   5cc8b74e859ddbb851857e0c7a867bc1
#
_cell.length_a   1.000
_cell.length_b   1.000
_cell.length_c   1.000
_cell.angle_alpha   90.00
_cell.angle_beta   90.00
_cell.angle_gamma   90.00
#
_symmetry.space_group_name_H-M   'P 1'
#
loop_
_entity.id
_entity.type
_entity.pdbx_description
1 polymer ?
#
loop_
_entity_poly.entity_id
_entity_poly.type
_entity_poly.pdbx_seq_one_letter_code
_entity_poly.pdbx_strand_id
1 'polypeptide(L)'
;MAKKQHEIFKRQNEPTLQLLIVAQHYTYTNAKHWAFVLFFVLVVFPVGINTALFFNMPDLATGLLALSSLVLLAFGELIRNHIQKEKRYAAMLQQKFDTYVFDINNQYGIDENIIAEQLEKYKKKDWERKQNWYQNYEYMNKQKAIFYCQKENVDWTNNISKRYCNFLLAIVTILLLSFVVNFVINNSSIIKILSISIAALPLISYGFSSYKKIKHDNIEMAEIDKFVKEINSNIDTIDETELNNKINVLQTMIFKFRQTKYLIPDWFEKKYRKHLQAVEARKAGQRIAKDKRTKRGGNKK
;
A
#
# COMPACT_ATOMS: atom_id res chain seq x y z
N MET A 1 -21.97 2.82 34.32
CA MET A 1 -21.39 2.47 33.00
C MET A 1 -21.11 3.76 32.24
N ALA A 2 -19.93 3.90 31.60
CA ALA A 2 -19.64 5.07 30.75
C ALA A 2 -20.56 5.05 29.52
N LYS A 3 -21.17 6.20 29.17
CA LYS A 3 -22.06 6.34 28.02
C LYS A 3 -21.20 6.35 26.73
N LYS A 4 -21.63 5.62 25.69
CA LYS A 4 -21.03 5.69 24.36
C LYS A 4 -21.18 7.10 23.81
N GLN A 5 -20.10 7.65 23.22
CA GLN A 5 -20.08 9.04 22.71
C GLN A 5 -20.32 9.12 21.19
N HIS A 6 -20.16 8.02 20.47
CA HIS A 6 -20.36 7.93 19.02
C HIS A 6 -20.59 6.48 18.57
N GLU A 7 -20.95 6.27 17.31
CA GLU A 7 -21.29 4.96 16.74
C GLU A 7 -20.27 4.42 15.72
N ILE A 8 -19.04 4.94 15.66
CA ILE A 8 -18.01 4.55 14.68
C ILE A 8 -17.83 3.04 14.65
N PHE A 9 -17.71 2.39 15.83
CA PHE A 9 -17.51 0.95 15.93
C PHE A 9 -18.71 0.13 15.43
N LYS A 10 -19.93 0.63 15.62
CA LYS A 10 -21.15 0.01 15.09
C LYS A 10 -21.26 0.18 13.59
N ARG A 11 -21.05 1.42 13.08
CA ARG A 11 -21.16 1.76 11.65
C ARG A 11 -20.23 0.92 10.78
N GLN A 12 -18.97 0.72 11.16
CA GLN A 12 -18.03 -0.07 10.35
C GLN A 12 -18.49 -1.52 10.10
N ASN A 13 -19.43 -2.02 10.92
CA ASN A 13 -19.98 -3.36 10.81
C ASN A 13 -21.34 -3.41 10.10
N GLU A 14 -21.84 -2.28 9.60
CA GLU A 14 -23.06 -2.24 8.80
C GLU A 14 -22.87 -2.99 7.48
N PRO A 15 -23.84 -3.84 7.06
CA PRO A 15 -23.69 -4.70 5.88
C PRO A 15 -23.31 -3.93 4.61
N THR A 16 -23.92 -2.75 4.40
CA THR A 16 -23.65 -1.89 3.24
C THR A 16 -22.21 -1.38 3.21
N LEU A 17 -21.66 -1.00 4.37
CA LEU A 17 -20.27 -0.53 4.48
C LEU A 17 -19.27 -1.68 4.39
N GLN A 18 -19.64 -2.86 4.88
CA GLN A 18 -18.82 -4.05 4.72
C GLN A 18 -18.64 -4.45 3.25
N LEU A 19 -19.64 -4.21 2.37
CA LEU A 19 -19.50 -4.42 0.93
C LEU A 19 -18.39 -3.54 0.33
N LEU A 20 -18.24 -2.29 0.78
CA LEU A 20 -17.14 -1.41 0.34
C LEU A 20 -15.77 -1.98 0.72
N ILE A 21 -15.62 -2.53 1.92
CA ILE A 21 -14.36 -3.15 2.37
C ILE A 21 -14.08 -4.45 1.62
N VAL A 22 -15.09 -5.25 1.32
CA VAL A 22 -14.95 -6.45 0.50
C VAL A 22 -14.52 -6.08 -0.92
N ALA A 23 -15.21 -5.15 -1.57
CA ALA A 23 -14.85 -4.68 -2.90
C ALA A 23 -13.44 -4.07 -2.94
N GLN A 24 -13.09 -3.24 -1.97
CA GLN A 24 -11.75 -2.66 -1.79
C GLN A 24 -10.67 -3.76 -1.68
N HIS A 25 -10.91 -4.78 -0.87
CA HIS A 25 -9.97 -5.90 -0.71
C HIS A 25 -9.71 -6.61 -2.04
N TYR A 26 -10.77 -6.97 -2.78
CA TYR A 26 -10.60 -7.68 -4.06
C TYR A 26 -10.01 -6.80 -5.15
N THR A 27 -10.31 -5.49 -5.17
CA THR A 27 -9.71 -4.55 -6.11
C THR A 27 -8.20 -4.41 -5.85
N TYR A 28 -7.75 -4.29 -4.58
CA TYR A 28 -6.32 -4.33 -4.26
C TYR A 28 -5.68 -5.69 -4.57
N THR A 29 -6.39 -6.79 -4.34
CA THR A 29 -5.88 -8.13 -4.68
C THR A 29 -5.66 -8.25 -6.19
N ASN A 30 -6.58 -7.73 -7.01
CA ASN A 30 -6.40 -7.66 -8.46
C ASN A 30 -5.17 -6.82 -8.85
N ALA A 31 -5.00 -5.63 -8.27
CA ALA A 31 -3.80 -4.81 -8.48
C ALA A 31 -2.51 -5.54 -8.08
N LYS A 32 -2.50 -6.30 -6.99
CA LYS A 32 -1.35 -7.12 -6.54
C LYS A 32 -1.09 -8.29 -7.48
N HIS A 33 -2.12 -8.90 -8.04
CA HIS A 33 -1.99 -9.94 -9.06
C HIS A 33 -1.28 -9.39 -10.31
N TRP A 34 -1.70 -8.25 -10.83
CA TRP A 34 -1.05 -7.59 -11.95
C TRP A 34 0.37 -7.11 -11.62
N ALA A 35 0.64 -6.72 -10.37
CA ALA A 35 2.00 -6.42 -9.91
C ALA A 35 2.90 -7.67 -9.91
N PHE A 36 2.35 -8.85 -9.61
CA PHE A 36 3.05 -10.13 -9.75
C PHE A 36 3.33 -10.46 -11.23
N VAL A 37 2.35 -10.25 -12.12
CA VAL A 37 2.55 -10.40 -13.58
C VAL A 37 3.64 -9.44 -14.06
N LEU A 38 3.65 -8.19 -13.62
CA LEU A 38 4.70 -7.22 -13.94
C LEU A 38 6.09 -7.71 -13.48
N PHE A 39 6.19 -8.24 -12.25
CA PHE A 39 7.42 -8.83 -11.75
C PHE A 39 7.88 -10.00 -12.63
N PHE A 40 6.97 -10.87 -13.03
CA PHE A 40 7.29 -11.99 -13.92
C PHE A 40 7.83 -11.51 -15.27
N VAL A 41 7.13 -10.54 -15.89
CA VAL A 41 7.49 -9.99 -17.19
C VAL A 41 8.83 -9.24 -17.17
N LEU A 42 9.09 -8.41 -16.14
CA LEU A 42 10.27 -7.53 -16.11
C LEU A 42 11.46 -8.08 -15.30
N VAL A 43 11.26 -9.18 -14.57
CA VAL A 43 12.32 -9.78 -13.75
C VAL A 43 12.58 -11.24 -14.16
N VAL A 44 11.56 -12.09 -14.06
CA VAL A 44 11.76 -13.55 -14.28
C VAL A 44 12.11 -13.85 -15.71
N PHE A 45 11.40 -13.31 -16.70
CA PHE A 45 11.72 -13.52 -18.12
C PHE A 45 13.11 -13.02 -18.50
N PRO A 46 13.53 -11.78 -18.15
CA PRO A 46 14.89 -11.32 -18.45
C PRO A 46 15.99 -12.16 -17.80
N VAL A 47 15.77 -12.65 -16.58
CA VAL A 47 16.71 -13.60 -15.94
C VAL A 47 16.77 -14.92 -16.73
N GLY A 48 15.63 -15.42 -17.20
CA GLY A 48 15.56 -16.59 -18.10
C GLY A 48 16.32 -16.37 -19.40
N ILE A 49 16.15 -15.21 -20.04
CA ILE A 49 16.90 -14.81 -21.24
C ILE A 49 18.40 -14.75 -20.93
N ASN A 50 18.79 -14.11 -19.82
CA ASN A 50 20.20 -14.05 -19.41
C ASN A 50 20.80 -15.44 -19.22
N THR A 51 20.04 -16.37 -18.64
CA THR A 51 20.47 -17.76 -18.46
C THR A 51 20.61 -18.48 -19.82
N ALA A 52 19.67 -18.26 -20.75
CA ALA A 52 19.78 -18.81 -22.10
C ALA A 52 21.00 -18.27 -22.87
N LEU A 53 21.28 -16.97 -22.73
CA LEU A 53 22.47 -16.33 -23.35
C LEU A 53 23.81 -16.82 -22.75
N PHE A 54 23.80 -17.50 -21.62
CA PHE A 54 24.98 -18.14 -21.05
C PHE A 54 25.47 -19.29 -21.92
N PHE A 55 24.56 -19.99 -22.62
CA PHE A 55 24.89 -21.06 -23.55
C PHE A 55 25.30 -20.50 -24.93
N ASN A 56 26.12 -21.26 -25.69
CA ASN A 56 26.51 -20.88 -27.02
C ASN A 56 25.35 -21.10 -28.00
N MET A 57 24.77 -20.00 -28.46
CA MET A 57 23.66 -19.96 -29.42
C MET A 57 24.12 -19.25 -30.70
N PRO A 58 23.48 -19.53 -31.86
CA PRO A 58 23.69 -18.75 -33.08
C PRO A 58 23.40 -17.27 -32.85
N ASP A 59 24.16 -16.38 -33.48
CA ASP A 59 24.05 -14.92 -33.33
C ASP A 59 22.64 -14.39 -33.60
N LEU A 60 21.94 -14.93 -34.59
CA LEU A 60 20.56 -14.57 -34.89
C LEU A 60 19.62 -14.88 -33.71
N ALA A 61 19.71 -16.07 -33.11
CA ALA A 61 18.90 -16.46 -31.96
C ALA A 61 19.22 -15.60 -30.74
N THR A 62 20.50 -15.32 -30.52
CA THR A 62 20.99 -14.41 -29.47
C THR A 62 20.38 -13.01 -29.61
N GLY A 63 20.40 -12.45 -30.83
CA GLY A 63 19.81 -11.13 -31.12
C GLY A 63 18.29 -11.10 -30.96
N LEU A 64 17.57 -12.14 -31.42
CA LEU A 64 16.11 -12.24 -31.26
C LEU A 64 15.68 -12.34 -29.80
N LEU A 65 16.38 -13.12 -28.98
CA LEU A 65 16.15 -13.19 -27.54
C LEU A 65 16.35 -11.85 -26.86
N ALA A 66 17.43 -11.13 -27.20
CA ALA A 66 17.68 -9.80 -26.67
C ALA A 66 16.58 -8.80 -27.06
N LEU A 67 16.17 -8.79 -28.33
CA LEU A 67 15.08 -7.91 -28.81
C LEU A 67 13.75 -8.18 -28.12
N SER A 68 13.45 -9.45 -27.76
CA SER A 68 12.24 -9.77 -26.99
C SER A 68 12.17 -9.01 -25.66
N SER A 69 13.31 -8.66 -25.05
CA SER A 69 13.37 -7.86 -23.82
C SER A 69 12.83 -6.44 -24.01
N LEU A 70 12.96 -5.84 -25.20
CA LEU A 70 12.40 -4.53 -25.51
C LEU A 70 10.86 -4.60 -25.59
N VAL A 71 10.33 -5.70 -26.13
CA VAL A 71 8.88 -5.95 -26.14
C VAL A 71 8.34 -6.08 -24.71
N LEU A 72 9.08 -6.77 -23.81
CA LEU A 72 8.70 -6.89 -22.40
C LEU A 72 8.65 -5.54 -21.70
N LEU A 73 9.52 -4.58 -22.04
CA LEU A 73 9.46 -3.22 -21.51
C LEU A 73 8.16 -2.51 -21.88
N ALA A 74 7.74 -2.58 -23.14
CA ALA A 74 6.49 -1.98 -23.60
C ALA A 74 5.27 -2.59 -22.90
N PHE A 75 5.22 -3.93 -22.79
CA PHE A 75 4.17 -4.62 -22.02
C PHE A 75 4.19 -4.21 -20.53
N GLY A 76 5.37 -4.04 -19.97
CA GLY A 76 5.53 -3.59 -18.58
C GLY A 76 4.83 -2.26 -18.31
N GLU A 77 4.87 -1.30 -19.24
CA GLU A 77 4.18 -0.01 -19.09
C GLU A 77 2.66 -0.16 -19.13
N LEU A 78 2.13 -0.98 -20.03
CA LEU A 78 0.68 -1.25 -20.07
C LEU A 78 0.19 -1.86 -18.74
N ILE A 79 0.94 -2.82 -18.21
CA ILE A 79 0.63 -3.45 -16.92
C ILE A 79 0.70 -2.42 -15.77
N ARG A 80 1.71 -1.54 -15.75
CA ARG A 80 1.82 -0.47 -14.73
C ARG A 80 0.61 0.45 -14.73
N ASN A 81 0.14 0.86 -15.89
CA ASN A 81 -1.05 1.71 -16.02
C ASN A 81 -2.29 1.01 -15.48
N HIS A 82 -2.46 -0.28 -15.77
CA HIS A 82 -3.57 -1.07 -15.23
C HIS A 82 -3.50 -1.20 -13.70
N ILE A 83 -2.33 -1.50 -13.14
CA ILE A 83 -2.10 -1.53 -11.68
C ILE A 83 -2.49 -0.19 -11.04
N GLN A 84 -2.08 0.92 -11.65
CA GLN A 84 -2.37 2.25 -11.11
C GLN A 84 -3.87 2.56 -11.11
N LYS A 85 -4.60 2.13 -12.16
CA LYS A 85 -6.05 2.25 -12.26
C LYS A 85 -6.74 1.48 -11.11
N GLU A 86 -6.40 0.20 -10.93
CA GLU A 86 -6.99 -0.64 -9.87
C GLU A 86 -6.69 -0.09 -8.46
N LYS A 87 -5.47 0.42 -8.22
CA LYS A 87 -5.11 1.07 -6.94
C LYS A 87 -5.98 2.29 -6.64
N ARG A 88 -6.24 3.13 -7.65
CA ARG A 88 -7.10 4.31 -7.51
C ARG A 88 -8.53 3.90 -7.16
N TYR A 89 -9.07 2.87 -7.81
CA TYR A 89 -10.41 2.35 -7.52
C TYR A 89 -10.51 1.79 -6.09
N ALA A 90 -9.53 1.00 -5.67
CA ALA A 90 -9.49 0.47 -4.30
C ALA A 90 -9.37 1.58 -3.24
N ALA A 91 -8.59 2.64 -3.53
CA ALA A 91 -8.47 3.80 -2.65
C ALA A 91 -9.80 4.57 -2.53
N MET A 92 -10.56 4.72 -3.63
CA MET A 92 -11.89 5.36 -3.63
C MET A 92 -12.89 4.60 -2.76
N LEU A 93 -12.94 3.27 -2.90
CA LEU A 93 -13.80 2.41 -2.08
C LEU A 93 -13.48 2.57 -0.59
N GLN A 94 -12.20 2.60 -0.23
CA GLN A 94 -11.78 2.77 1.15
C GLN A 94 -12.04 4.20 1.64
N GLN A 95 -11.87 5.22 0.80
CA GLN A 95 -12.22 6.60 1.15
C GLN A 95 -13.71 6.73 1.46
N LYS A 96 -14.57 6.16 0.62
CA LYS A 96 -16.01 6.16 0.85
C LYS A 96 -16.37 5.46 2.16
N PHE A 97 -15.78 4.29 2.42
CA PHE A 97 -15.95 3.59 3.69
C PHE A 97 -15.55 4.46 4.89
N ASP A 98 -14.35 5.03 4.87
CA ASP A 98 -13.82 5.83 5.97
C ASP A 98 -14.70 7.06 6.25
N THR A 99 -15.13 7.78 5.19
CA THR A 99 -15.97 8.99 5.33
C THR A 99 -17.34 8.68 5.94
N TYR A 100 -17.94 7.56 5.56
CA TYR A 100 -19.20 7.11 6.16
C TYR A 100 -19.04 6.65 7.62
N VAL A 101 -18.03 5.83 7.89
CA VAL A 101 -17.75 5.32 9.25
C VAL A 101 -17.46 6.46 10.21
N PHE A 102 -16.67 7.44 9.77
CA PHE A 102 -16.28 8.59 10.58
C PHE A 102 -17.36 9.69 10.63
N ASP A 103 -18.31 9.67 9.70
CA ASP A 103 -19.31 10.71 9.54
C ASP A 103 -18.64 12.09 9.36
N ILE A 104 -17.74 12.15 8.40
CA ILE A 104 -17.02 13.35 8.00
C ILE A 104 -17.39 13.74 6.57
N ASN A 105 -17.56 15.05 6.35
CA ASN A 105 -17.89 15.57 5.02
C ASN A 105 -16.61 15.74 4.17
N ASN A 106 -16.04 14.62 3.72
CA ASN A 106 -14.86 14.61 2.84
C ASN A 106 -15.12 13.76 1.61
N GLN A 107 -15.71 14.39 0.57
CA GLN A 107 -16.01 13.76 -0.71
C GLN A 107 -14.84 13.84 -1.71
N TYR A 108 -13.65 14.24 -1.25
CA TYR A 108 -12.48 14.41 -2.11
C TYR A 108 -12.12 13.11 -2.84
N GLY A 109 -12.12 13.18 -4.17
CA GLY A 109 -11.68 12.08 -5.04
C GLY A 109 -12.62 10.88 -5.10
N ILE A 110 -13.87 10.99 -4.63
CA ILE A 110 -14.90 9.95 -4.74
C ILE A 110 -15.61 10.10 -6.10
N ASP A 111 -15.67 8.98 -6.85
CA ASP A 111 -16.47 8.84 -8.06
C ASP A 111 -17.49 7.72 -7.84
N GLU A 112 -18.78 8.11 -7.74
CA GLU A 112 -19.87 7.20 -7.42
C GLU A 112 -20.11 6.15 -8.49
N ASN A 113 -19.86 6.47 -9.77
CA ASN A 113 -20.02 5.52 -10.88
C ASN A 113 -18.97 4.39 -10.77
N ILE A 114 -17.73 4.76 -10.50
CA ILE A 114 -16.64 3.77 -10.28
C ILE A 114 -16.94 2.90 -9.07
N ILE A 115 -17.44 3.49 -7.98
CA ILE A 115 -17.80 2.75 -6.78
C ILE A 115 -18.92 1.76 -7.07
N ALA A 116 -19.98 2.19 -7.75
CA ALA A 116 -21.10 1.32 -8.13
C ALA A 116 -20.64 0.15 -9.02
N GLU A 117 -19.76 0.42 -10.00
CA GLU A 117 -19.18 -0.61 -10.86
C GLU A 117 -18.39 -1.65 -10.04
N GLN A 118 -17.54 -1.20 -9.12
CA GLN A 118 -16.73 -2.10 -8.29
C GLN A 118 -17.57 -2.91 -7.30
N LEU A 119 -18.62 -2.31 -6.71
CA LEU A 119 -19.55 -3.02 -5.84
C LEU A 119 -20.31 -4.10 -6.61
N GLU A 120 -20.79 -3.82 -7.81
CA GLU A 120 -21.47 -4.80 -8.66
C GLU A 120 -20.52 -5.94 -9.06
N LYS A 121 -19.28 -5.64 -9.45
CA LYS A 121 -18.24 -6.61 -9.80
C LYS A 121 -17.96 -7.61 -8.68
N TYR A 122 -17.99 -7.16 -7.43
CA TYR A 122 -17.64 -7.97 -6.27
C TYR A 122 -18.79 -8.31 -5.34
N LYS A 123 -20.05 -8.04 -5.71
CA LYS A 123 -21.24 -8.26 -4.86
C LYS A 123 -21.42 -9.69 -4.33
N LYS A 124 -20.92 -10.70 -5.08
CA LYS A 124 -20.97 -12.11 -4.69
C LYS A 124 -19.78 -12.60 -3.88
N LYS A 125 -18.79 -11.71 -3.65
CA LYS A 125 -17.59 -12.03 -2.89
C LYS A 125 -17.82 -11.76 -1.41
N ASP A 126 -17.09 -12.49 -0.58
CA ASP A 126 -17.04 -12.27 0.86
C ASP A 126 -15.59 -12.28 1.35
N TRP A 127 -15.36 -11.69 2.52
CA TRP A 127 -14.05 -11.64 3.14
C TRP A 127 -14.17 -11.70 4.66
N GLU A 128 -13.56 -12.72 5.27
CA GLU A 128 -13.65 -13.00 6.71
C GLU A 128 -13.25 -11.84 7.63
N ARG A 129 -12.40 -10.93 7.13
CA ARG A 129 -11.85 -9.79 7.90
C ARG A 129 -12.53 -8.45 7.60
N LYS A 130 -13.72 -8.46 7.04
CA LYS A 130 -14.51 -7.24 6.79
C LYS A 130 -15.00 -6.58 8.06
N GLN A 131 -15.13 -7.33 9.17
CA GLN A 131 -15.61 -6.84 10.45
C GLN A 131 -14.49 -6.27 11.31
N ASN A 132 -14.86 -5.32 12.19
CA ASN A 132 -13.97 -4.71 13.18
C ASN A 132 -12.69 -4.14 12.56
N TRP A 133 -12.86 -3.38 11.46
CA TRP A 133 -11.75 -2.79 10.70
C TRP A 133 -10.88 -1.88 11.58
N TYR A 134 -11.52 -1.04 12.42
CA TYR A 134 -10.90 -0.18 13.40
C TYR A 134 -11.07 -0.70 14.82
N GLN A 135 -10.13 -0.35 15.71
CA GLN A 135 -10.24 -0.63 17.14
C GLN A 135 -11.41 0.15 17.79
N ASN A 136 -11.90 -0.36 18.91
CA ASN A 136 -13.05 0.22 19.59
C ASN A 136 -12.66 1.41 20.49
N TYR A 137 -13.01 2.62 20.07
CA TYR A 137 -12.83 3.88 20.79
C TYR A 137 -14.16 4.53 21.23
N GLU A 138 -15.28 3.81 21.27
CA GLU A 138 -16.65 4.34 21.50
C GLU A 138 -16.82 5.23 22.74
N TYR A 139 -15.93 5.11 23.73
CA TYR A 139 -15.97 5.87 24.97
C TYR A 139 -15.11 7.15 24.95
N MET A 140 -14.44 7.42 23.86
CA MET A 140 -13.70 8.65 23.62
C MET A 140 -14.61 9.73 23.02
N ASN A 141 -14.12 10.99 22.97
CA ASN A 141 -14.71 12.01 22.11
C ASN A 141 -14.63 11.57 20.65
N LYS A 142 -15.66 11.90 19.85
CA LYS A 142 -15.79 11.46 18.43
C LYS A 142 -14.54 11.82 17.61
N GLN A 143 -14.07 13.06 17.69
CA GLN A 143 -12.94 13.56 16.92
C GLN A 143 -11.62 12.85 17.32
N LYS A 144 -11.39 12.64 18.63
CA LYS A 144 -10.24 11.85 19.08
C LYS A 144 -10.29 10.41 18.60
N ALA A 145 -11.47 9.79 18.60
CA ALA A 145 -11.67 8.44 18.10
C ALA A 145 -11.36 8.33 16.60
N ILE A 146 -11.85 9.27 15.77
CA ILE A 146 -11.55 9.34 14.32
C ILE A 146 -10.05 9.48 14.11
N PHE A 147 -9.42 10.43 14.79
CA PHE A 147 -7.96 10.63 14.68
C PHE A 147 -7.18 9.35 14.99
N TYR A 148 -7.55 8.61 16.06
CA TYR A 148 -6.85 7.38 16.38
C TYR A 148 -7.10 6.26 15.37
N CYS A 149 -8.28 6.16 14.77
CA CYS A 149 -8.54 5.25 13.65
C CYS A 149 -7.67 5.59 12.41
N GLN A 150 -7.55 6.88 12.07
CA GLN A 150 -6.67 7.33 10.99
C GLN A 150 -5.20 7.03 11.31
N LYS A 151 -4.77 7.28 12.55
CA LYS A 151 -3.41 6.98 13.01
C LYS A 151 -3.09 5.49 12.90
N GLU A 152 -4.02 4.58 13.19
CA GLU A 152 -3.83 3.14 13.01
C GLU A 152 -3.50 2.79 11.56
N ASN A 153 -4.20 3.38 10.60
CA ASN A 153 -3.92 3.18 9.17
C ASN A 153 -2.49 3.64 8.80
N VAL A 154 -2.06 4.79 9.33
CA VAL A 154 -0.72 5.35 9.08
C VAL A 154 0.36 4.47 9.70
N ASP A 155 0.22 4.11 10.99
CA ASP A 155 1.17 3.28 11.73
C ASP A 155 1.36 1.91 11.07
N TRP A 156 0.27 1.26 10.65
CA TRP A 156 0.29 -0.02 9.93
C TRP A 156 1.11 0.07 8.64
N THR A 157 0.78 1.05 7.81
CA THR A 157 1.40 1.19 6.49
C THR A 157 2.89 1.51 6.58
N ASN A 158 3.30 2.39 7.50
CA ASN A 158 4.70 2.77 7.70
C ASN A 158 5.57 1.58 8.12
N ASN A 159 5.10 0.75 9.03
CA ASN A 159 5.86 -0.39 9.55
C ASN A 159 6.17 -1.46 8.50
N ILE A 160 5.21 -1.76 7.61
CA ILE A 160 5.38 -2.84 6.63
C ILE A 160 6.18 -2.39 5.41
N SER A 161 6.01 -1.14 4.97
CA SER A 161 6.66 -0.59 3.78
C SER A 161 8.19 -0.57 3.91
N LYS A 162 8.71 -0.11 5.05
CA LYS A 162 10.16 -0.06 5.30
C LYS A 162 10.82 -1.44 5.23
N ARG A 163 10.18 -2.47 5.76
CA ARG A 163 10.71 -3.85 5.75
C ARG A 163 10.74 -4.42 4.34
N TYR A 164 9.70 -4.15 3.55
CA TYR A 164 9.60 -4.66 2.18
C TYR A 164 10.62 -4.01 1.24
N CYS A 165 10.91 -2.72 1.43
CA CYS A 165 11.90 -1.99 0.64
C CYS A 165 13.27 -2.68 0.66
N ASN A 166 13.80 -2.96 1.84
CA ASN A 166 15.12 -3.59 1.99
C ASN A 166 15.16 -4.99 1.36
N PHE A 167 14.08 -5.76 1.51
CA PHE A 167 13.96 -7.08 0.90
C PHE A 167 13.99 -7.01 -0.63
N LEU A 168 13.22 -6.09 -1.22
CA LEU A 168 13.17 -5.92 -2.68
C LEU A 168 14.52 -5.48 -3.27
N LEU A 169 15.18 -4.51 -2.64
CA LEU A 169 16.50 -4.04 -3.07
C LEU A 169 17.54 -5.16 -3.05
N ALA A 170 17.55 -5.98 -1.99
CA ALA A 170 18.46 -7.11 -1.91
C ALA A 170 18.26 -8.10 -3.08
N ILE A 171 17.00 -8.45 -3.39
CA ILE A 171 16.68 -9.36 -4.52
C ILE A 171 17.14 -8.76 -5.85
N VAL A 172 16.77 -7.51 -6.15
CA VAL A 172 17.15 -6.87 -7.42
C VAL A 172 18.66 -6.80 -7.58
N THR A 173 19.39 -6.47 -6.50
CA THR A 173 20.87 -6.42 -6.52
C THR A 173 21.46 -7.79 -6.84
N ILE A 174 21.00 -8.87 -6.18
CA ILE A 174 21.47 -10.24 -6.44
C ILE A 174 21.22 -10.64 -7.90
N LEU A 175 20.05 -10.32 -8.44
CA LEU A 175 19.70 -10.63 -9.82
C LEU A 175 20.55 -9.84 -10.83
N LEU A 176 20.84 -8.56 -10.58
CA LEU A 176 21.73 -7.76 -11.42
C LEU A 176 23.16 -8.31 -11.42
N LEU A 177 23.64 -8.81 -10.29
CA LEU A 177 24.96 -9.47 -10.23
C LEU A 177 25.04 -10.68 -11.17
N SER A 178 23.96 -11.43 -11.39
CA SER A 178 23.95 -12.56 -12.33
C SER A 178 24.20 -12.10 -13.79
N PHE A 179 23.73 -10.92 -14.18
CA PHE A 179 24.04 -10.35 -15.50
C PHE A 179 25.50 -9.91 -15.61
N VAL A 180 26.07 -9.33 -14.55
CA VAL A 180 27.50 -8.97 -14.50
C VAL A 180 28.38 -10.21 -14.63
N VAL A 181 28.05 -11.29 -13.94
CA VAL A 181 28.78 -12.57 -14.03
C VAL A 181 28.72 -13.12 -15.46
N ASN A 182 27.52 -13.13 -16.06
CA ASN A 182 27.40 -13.58 -17.47
C ASN A 182 28.20 -12.71 -18.45
N PHE A 183 28.16 -11.38 -18.25
CA PHE A 183 28.93 -10.43 -19.05
C PHE A 183 30.45 -10.70 -18.94
N VAL A 184 30.97 -10.94 -17.75
CA VAL A 184 32.42 -11.19 -17.55
C VAL A 184 32.88 -12.52 -18.15
N ILE A 185 32.07 -13.58 -17.99
CA ILE A 185 32.43 -14.92 -18.47
C ILE A 185 32.31 -15.04 -19.97
N ASN A 186 31.31 -14.39 -20.62
CA ASN A 186 30.98 -14.57 -22.02
C ASN A 186 31.38 -13.39 -22.91
N ASN A 187 32.51 -12.79 -22.66
CA ASN A 187 32.97 -11.58 -23.36
C ASN A 187 33.57 -11.83 -24.77
N SER A 188 33.27 -12.97 -25.40
CA SER A 188 33.87 -13.43 -26.65
C SER A 188 33.34 -12.83 -27.96
N SER A 189 32.16 -12.15 -27.94
CA SER A 189 31.52 -11.55 -29.12
C SER A 189 30.83 -10.25 -28.76
N ILE A 190 30.98 -9.21 -29.60
CA ILE A 190 30.28 -7.91 -29.47
C ILE A 190 28.77 -8.11 -29.47
N ILE A 191 28.25 -9.00 -30.32
CA ILE A 191 26.83 -9.33 -30.40
C ILE A 191 26.33 -9.88 -29.07
N LYS A 192 27.07 -10.77 -28.44
CA LYS A 192 26.71 -11.37 -27.15
C LYS A 192 26.72 -10.34 -26.01
N ILE A 193 27.73 -9.45 -25.97
CA ILE A 193 27.84 -8.36 -25.03
C ILE A 193 26.62 -7.41 -25.13
N LEU A 194 26.28 -7.00 -26.36
CA LEU A 194 25.12 -6.14 -26.61
C LEU A 194 23.81 -6.84 -26.21
N SER A 195 23.67 -8.12 -26.52
CA SER A 195 22.49 -8.92 -26.21
C SER A 195 22.27 -9.05 -24.70
N ILE A 196 23.32 -9.33 -23.92
CA ILE A 196 23.25 -9.37 -22.43
C ILE A 196 22.85 -7.99 -21.87
N SER A 197 23.43 -6.91 -22.44
CA SER A 197 23.12 -5.54 -22.00
C SER A 197 21.65 -5.20 -22.28
N ILE A 198 21.11 -5.52 -23.44
CA ILE A 198 19.71 -5.31 -23.80
C ILE A 198 18.79 -6.17 -22.93
N ALA A 199 19.13 -7.43 -22.69
CA ALA A 199 18.37 -8.34 -21.84
C ALA A 199 18.27 -7.86 -20.37
N ALA A 200 19.24 -7.08 -19.89
CA ALA A 200 19.24 -6.51 -18.56
C ALA A 200 18.28 -5.30 -18.40
N LEU A 201 17.91 -4.61 -19.50
CA LEU A 201 17.12 -3.37 -19.43
C LEU A 201 15.79 -3.49 -18.69
N PRO A 202 14.94 -4.54 -18.88
CA PRO A 202 13.69 -4.67 -18.13
C PRO A 202 13.92 -4.79 -16.62
N LEU A 203 14.93 -5.57 -16.20
CA LEU A 203 15.28 -5.71 -14.78
C LEU A 203 15.78 -4.39 -14.18
N ILE A 204 16.63 -3.66 -14.89
CA ILE A 204 17.12 -2.34 -14.49
C ILE A 204 15.93 -1.37 -14.36
N SER A 205 15.04 -1.34 -15.37
CA SER A 205 13.83 -0.50 -15.37
C SER A 205 12.91 -0.83 -14.19
N TYR A 206 12.69 -2.13 -13.91
CA TYR A 206 11.91 -2.57 -12.76
C TYR A 206 12.54 -2.14 -11.44
N GLY A 207 13.83 -2.39 -11.27
CA GLY A 207 14.57 -2.05 -10.05
C GLY A 207 14.57 -0.55 -9.79
N PHE A 208 14.91 0.26 -10.81
CA PHE A 208 14.97 1.72 -10.69
C PHE A 208 13.60 2.34 -10.41
N SER A 209 12.56 1.94 -11.15
CA SER A 209 11.20 2.46 -10.93
C SER A 209 10.64 2.03 -9.56
N SER A 210 10.89 0.81 -9.11
CA SER A 210 10.50 0.35 -7.77
C SER A 210 11.23 1.13 -6.67
N TYR A 211 12.55 1.32 -6.80
CA TYR A 211 13.34 2.12 -5.85
C TYR A 211 12.84 3.57 -5.78
N LYS A 212 12.66 4.22 -6.94
CA LYS A 212 12.17 5.60 -7.01
C LYS A 212 10.79 5.73 -6.35
N LYS A 213 9.88 4.78 -6.63
CA LYS A 213 8.53 4.78 -6.06
C LYS A 213 8.56 4.58 -4.55
N ILE A 214 9.33 3.60 -4.05
CA ILE A 214 9.41 3.34 -2.61
C ILE A 214 10.06 4.52 -1.87
N LYS A 215 11.08 5.14 -2.45
CA LYS A 215 11.70 6.36 -1.88
C LYS A 215 10.69 7.50 -1.77
N HIS A 216 9.91 7.73 -2.83
CA HIS A 216 8.83 8.73 -2.83
C HIS A 216 7.79 8.43 -1.74
N ASP A 217 7.32 7.17 -1.65
CA ASP A 217 6.36 6.73 -0.65
C ASP A 217 6.87 6.93 0.79
N ASN A 218 8.16 6.70 1.02
CA ASN A 218 8.77 6.92 2.33
C ASN A 218 8.81 8.42 2.73
N ILE A 219 9.03 9.31 1.75
CA ILE A 219 8.99 10.77 1.98
C ILE A 219 7.55 11.20 2.30
N GLU A 220 6.59 10.83 1.45
CA GLU A 220 5.18 11.13 1.63
C GLU A 220 4.65 10.61 2.99
N MET A 221 5.02 9.38 3.34
CA MET A 221 4.66 8.78 4.63
C MET A 221 5.32 9.49 5.81
N ALA A 222 6.54 10.01 5.67
CA ALA A 222 7.20 10.77 6.73
C ALA A 222 6.50 12.12 6.99
N GLU A 223 5.98 12.76 5.95
CA GLU A 223 5.16 13.98 6.08
C GLU A 223 3.84 13.69 6.81
N ILE A 224 3.15 12.61 6.42
CA ILE A 224 1.92 12.17 7.10
C ILE A 224 2.22 11.84 8.57
N ASP A 225 3.29 11.11 8.87
CA ASP A 225 3.67 10.75 10.24
C ASP A 225 4.03 11.99 11.08
N LYS A 226 4.70 12.99 10.48
CA LYS A 226 4.96 14.28 11.12
C LYS A 226 3.67 15.00 11.50
N PHE A 227 2.71 15.08 10.57
CA PHE A 227 1.41 15.70 10.82
C PHE A 227 0.61 14.94 11.90
N VAL A 228 0.63 13.61 11.87
CA VAL A 228 0.02 12.76 12.91
C VAL A 228 0.66 13.00 14.28
N LYS A 229 1.99 13.16 14.36
CA LYS A 229 2.70 13.44 15.61
C LYS A 229 2.34 14.82 16.16
N GLU A 230 2.23 15.84 15.31
CA GLU A 230 1.79 17.18 15.68
C GLU A 230 0.39 17.15 16.31
N ILE A 231 -0.58 16.52 15.68
CA ILE A 231 -1.93 16.37 16.25
C ILE A 231 -1.87 15.60 17.58
N ASN A 232 -1.14 14.49 17.61
CA ASN A 232 -1.08 13.63 18.80
C ASN A 232 -0.42 14.33 20.02
N SER A 233 0.54 15.24 19.81
CA SER A 233 1.14 16.00 20.90
C SER A 233 0.16 16.98 21.57
N ASN A 234 -0.77 17.53 20.81
CA ASN A 234 -1.72 18.54 21.24
C ASN A 234 -3.16 18.00 21.43
N ILE A 235 -3.36 16.67 21.31
CA ILE A 235 -4.68 16.04 21.23
C ILE A 235 -5.58 16.32 22.45
N ASP A 236 -5.00 16.62 23.60
CA ASP A 236 -5.74 16.88 24.84
C ASP A 236 -6.06 18.38 25.02
N THR A 237 -5.43 19.29 24.27
CA THR A 237 -5.57 20.75 24.39
C THR A 237 -6.13 21.43 23.14
N ILE A 238 -6.08 20.76 22.00
CA ILE A 238 -6.55 21.29 20.71
C ILE A 238 -8.06 21.52 20.75
N ASP A 239 -8.50 22.63 20.16
CA ASP A 239 -9.92 22.92 19.98
C ASP A 239 -10.60 21.88 19.06
N GLU A 240 -11.88 21.61 19.32
CA GLU A 240 -12.65 20.61 18.61
C GLU A 240 -12.80 20.95 17.11
N THR A 241 -13.00 22.23 16.80
CA THR A 241 -13.12 22.71 15.41
C THR A 241 -11.79 22.56 14.67
N GLU A 242 -10.68 22.95 15.30
CA GLU A 242 -9.35 22.78 14.75
C GLU A 242 -9.01 21.29 14.54
N LEU A 243 -9.33 20.45 15.52
CA LEU A 243 -9.12 18.99 15.40
C LEU A 243 -9.93 18.41 14.23
N ASN A 244 -11.20 18.82 14.06
CA ASN A 244 -12.02 18.38 12.94
C ASN A 244 -11.42 18.78 11.58
N ASN A 245 -10.90 20.00 11.45
CA ASN A 245 -10.21 20.45 10.25
C ASN A 245 -8.94 19.59 9.96
N LYS A 246 -8.12 19.34 10.99
CA LYS A 246 -6.92 18.48 10.86
C LYS A 246 -7.27 17.04 10.50
N ILE A 247 -8.37 16.48 11.01
CA ILE A 247 -8.91 15.16 10.62
C ILE A 247 -9.23 15.10 9.12
N ASN A 248 -9.89 16.13 8.58
CA ASN A 248 -10.23 16.20 7.16
C ASN A 248 -8.99 16.31 6.28
N VAL A 249 -8.00 17.11 6.69
CA VAL A 249 -6.71 17.20 5.99
C VAL A 249 -5.99 15.86 6.03
N LEU A 250 -5.91 15.21 7.18
CA LEU A 250 -5.27 13.90 7.34
C LEU A 250 -5.97 12.83 6.49
N GLN A 251 -7.31 12.83 6.42
CA GLN A 251 -8.04 11.90 5.58
C GLN A 251 -7.70 12.08 4.10
N THR A 252 -7.56 13.32 3.64
CA THR A 252 -7.14 13.64 2.27
C THR A 252 -5.71 13.18 1.99
N MET A 253 -4.77 13.37 2.93
CA MET A 253 -3.39 12.90 2.81
C MET A 253 -3.34 11.36 2.72
N ILE A 254 -4.07 10.67 3.60
CA ILE A 254 -4.17 9.19 3.60
C ILE A 254 -4.74 8.69 2.26
N PHE A 255 -5.79 9.33 1.75
CA PHE A 255 -6.40 8.96 0.47
C PHE A 255 -5.43 9.11 -0.71
N LYS A 256 -4.76 10.28 -0.84
CA LYS A 256 -3.76 10.52 -1.89
C LYS A 256 -2.65 9.47 -1.85
N PHE A 257 -2.12 9.20 -0.67
CA PHE A 257 -1.10 8.18 -0.48
C PHE A 257 -1.58 6.78 -0.90
N ARG A 258 -2.80 6.37 -0.54
CA ARG A 258 -3.37 5.07 -0.92
C ARG A 258 -3.48 4.87 -2.42
N GLN A 259 -3.76 5.94 -3.18
CA GLN A 259 -3.84 5.88 -4.64
C GLN A 259 -2.50 5.55 -5.30
N THR A 260 -1.42 5.99 -4.70
CA THR A 260 -0.09 5.95 -5.32
C THR A 260 0.84 4.92 -4.70
N LYS A 261 0.68 4.55 -3.42
CA LYS A 261 1.61 3.69 -2.66
C LYS A 261 2.05 2.43 -3.41
N TYR A 262 3.28 1.99 -3.16
CA TYR A 262 3.78 0.71 -3.65
C TYR A 262 2.96 -0.46 -3.08
N LEU A 263 2.67 -1.46 -3.91
CA LEU A 263 1.91 -2.64 -3.49
C LEU A 263 2.82 -3.67 -2.86
N ILE A 264 2.53 -4.01 -1.62
CA ILE A 264 3.25 -5.06 -0.89
C ILE A 264 2.50 -6.38 -1.11
N PRO A 265 3.19 -7.46 -1.54
CA PRO A 265 2.55 -8.76 -1.74
C PRO A 265 1.92 -9.31 -0.47
N ASP A 266 0.78 -10.02 -0.62
CA ASP A 266 0.02 -10.56 0.52
C ASP A 266 0.81 -11.56 1.37
N TRP A 267 1.68 -12.37 0.76
CA TRP A 267 2.53 -13.31 1.48
C TRP A 267 3.49 -12.60 2.43
N PHE A 268 4.05 -11.44 2.01
CA PHE A 268 4.94 -10.65 2.86
C PHE A 268 4.15 -9.98 4.00
N GLU A 269 2.99 -9.40 3.69
CA GLU A 269 2.09 -8.82 4.69
C GLU A 269 1.64 -9.85 5.72
N LYS A 270 1.23 -11.06 5.28
CA LYS A 270 0.81 -12.16 6.17
C LYS A 270 1.88 -12.53 7.20
N LYS A 271 3.16 -12.52 6.81
CA LYS A 271 4.29 -12.84 7.70
C LYS A 271 4.35 -11.91 8.94
N TYR A 272 4.03 -10.63 8.77
CA TYR A 272 4.14 -9.64 9.84
C TYR A 272 2.80 -9.28 10.50
N ARG A 273 1.69 -9.71 9.93
CA ARG A 273 0.34 -9.31 10.31
C ARG A 273 0.01 -9.53 11.78
N LYS A 274 0.22 -10.74 12.30
CA LYS A 274 -0.08 -11.06 13.71
C LYS A 274 0.65 -10.15 14.68
N HIS A 275 1.93 -9.90 14.41
CA HIS A 275 2.76 -9.00 15.21
C HIS A 275 2.23 -7.56 15.17
N LEU A 276 1.92 -7.04 13.97
CA LEU A 276 1.41 -5.67 13.80
C LEU A 276 0.04 -5.49 14.47
N GLN A 277 -0.86 -6.46 14.35
CA GLN A 277 -2.17 -6.43 15.04
C GLN A 277 -2.00 -6.39 16.56
N ALA A 278 -1.11 -7.20 17.13
CA ALA A 278 -0.85 -7.20 18.56
C ALA A 278 -0.25 -5.86 19.04
N VAL A 279 0.63 -5.25 18.24
CA VAL A 279 1.21 -3.93 18.53
C VAL A 279 0.12 -2.85 18.53
N GLU A 280 -0.75 -2.81 17.51
CA GLU A 280 -1.82 -1.80 17.43
C GLU A 280 -2.87 -1.99 18.53
N ALA A 281 -3.26 -3.21 18.85
CA ALA A 281 -4.16 -3.48 19.98
C ALA A 281 -3.59 -3.00 21.31
N ARG A 282 -2.27 -3.18 21.55
CA ARG A 282 -1.59 -2.65 22.75
C ARG A 282 -1.59 -1.13 22.78
N LYS A 283 -1.28 -0.47 21.65
CA LYS A 283 -1.31 0.99 21.54
C LYS A 283 -2.72 1.53 21.78
N ALA A 284 -3.75 0.89 21.21
CA ALA A 284 -5.15 1.26 21.45
C ALA A 284 -5.51 1.18 22.94
N GLY A 285 -5.14 0.10 23.62
CA GLY A 285 -5.33 -0.04 25.07
C GLY A 285 -4.66 1.09 25.87
N GLN A 286 -3.44 1.48 25.52
CA GLN A 286 -2.71 2.60 26.15
C GLN A 286 -3.42 3.95 25.93
N ARG A 287 -3.90 4.22 24.69
CA ARG A 287 -4.65 5.44 24.34
C ARG A 287 -5.93 5.55 25.16
N ILE A 288 -6.69 4.46 25.26
CA ILE A 288 -7.94 4.39 26.06
C ILE A 288 -7.65 4.60 27.55
N ALA A 289 -6.60 3.98 28.09
CA ALA A 289 -6.22 4.15 29.49
C ALA A 289 -5.80 5.60 29.80
N LYS A 290 -5.05 6.25 28.89
CA LYS A 290 -4.67 7.66 29.02
C LYS A 290 -5.89 8.58 29.04
N ASP A 291 -6.83 8.45 28.09
CA ASP A 291 -8.05 9.26 28.03
C ASP A 291 -8.91 9.14 29.31
N LYS A 292 -9.03 7.92 29.85
CA LYS A 292 -9.73 7.71 31.14
C LYS A 292 -9.07 8.41 32.32
N ARG A 293 -7.73 8.47 32.37
CA ARG A 293 -6.98 9.18 33.43
C ARG A 293 -7.19 10.69 33.33
N THR A 294 -7.10 11.25 32.14
CA THR A 294 -7.30 12.69 31.89
C THR A 294 -8.70 13.13 32.33
N LYS A 295 -9.76 12.36 31.98
CA LYS A 295 -11.14 12.63 32.41
C LYS A 295 -11.35 12.56 33.94
N ARG A 296 -10.65 11.64 34.63
CA ARG A 296 -10.73 11.54 36.10
C ARG A 296 -9.96 12.64 36.81
N GLY A 297 -8.85 13.10 36.25
CA GLY A 297 -8.06 14.20 36.82
C GLY A 297 -8.75 15.57 36.66
N GLY A 298 -9.47 15.79 35.54
CA GLY A 298 -10.23 17.02 35.31
C GLY A 298 -11.47 17.21 36.18
N ASN A 299 -12.06 16.11 36.67
CA ASN A 299 -13.22 16.16 37.61
C ASN A 299 -12.82 16.40 39.09
N LYS A 300 -11.52 16.55 39.38
CA LYS A 300 -11.03 16.83 40.75
C LYS A 300 -10.59 18.29 40.95
N LYS A 301 -10.76 19.15 39.97
CA LYS A 301 -10.62 20.60 40.06
C LYS A 301 -11.97 21.26 39.91
#